data_6cbee7f21a709a6bd4d7b843c2f24a38
#
_entry.id   6cbee7f21a709a6bd4d7b843c2f24a38
#
_cell.length_a   1.000
_cell.length_b   1.000
_cell.length_c   1.000
_cell.angle_alpha   90.00
_cell.angle_beta   90.00
_cell.angle_gamma   90.00
#
_symmetry.space_group_name_H-M   'P 1'
#
loop_
_entity.id
_entity.type
_entity.pdbx_description
1 polymer ?
#
loop_
_entity_poly.entity_id
_entity_poly.type
_entity_poly.pdbx_seq_one_letter_code
_entity_poly.pdbx_strand_id
1 'polypeptide(L)'
;YTSWCAPCKMMADKVFPDVKLGAFMNERFVCVKYDTGADKDGSELAKMFNVQAYPTFLILNVDKGLENQIVGATLEPLDFMNQVEAALKASLASLGQQYENGNRDVSFLTDYLKALLTASMNEKAKEVCIQGIG
;
A
#
# COMPACT_ATOMS: atom_id res chain seq x y z
N TYR A 1 2.72 11.45 6.67
CA TYR A 1 3.34 12.68 6.16
C TYR A 1 4.17 13.36 7.26
N THR A 2 4.86 14.40 6.91
CA THR A 2 5.52 15.30 7.87
C THR A 2 5.15 16.76 7.53
N SER A 3 5.20 17.64 8.52
CA SER A 3 4.86 19.07 8.36
C SER A 3 5.82 19.83 7.42
N TRP A 4 7.04 19.35 7.25
CA TRP A 4 8.06 19.94 6.35
C TRP A 4 8.06 19.35 4.92
N CYS A 5 7.23 18.35 4.65
CA CYS A 5 7.18 17.64 3.38
C CYS A 5 6.45 18.46 2.31
N ALA A 6 7.16 19.10 1.40
CA ALA A 6 6.58 19.90 0.32
C ALA A 6 5.69 19.07 -0.63
N PRO A 7 6.07 17.86 -1.09
CA PRO A 7 5.19 17.01 -1.89
C PRO A 7 3.89 16.62 -1.17
N CYS A 8 3.93 16.42 0.16
CA CYS A 8 2.74 16.11 0.96
C CYS A 8 1.76 17.28 0.97
N LYS A 9 2.27 18.51 1.12
CA LYS A 9 1.46 19.74 1.08
C LYS A 9 0.83 19.92 -0.30
N MET A 10 1.60 19.72 -1.35
CA MET A 10 1.12 19.82 -2.73
C MET A 10 -0.05 18.84 -2.97
N MET A 11 0.05 17.58 -2.53
CA MET A 11 -1.05 16.62 -2.65
C MET A 11 -2.27 17.05 -1.83
N ALA A 12 -2.07 17.56 -0.61
CA ALA A 12 -3.16 18.05 0.23
C ALA A 12 -3.91 19.24 -0.41
N ASP A 13 -3.19 20.10 -1.13
CA ASP A 13 -3.77 21.31 -1.71
C ASP A 13 -4.37 21.09 -3.12
N LYS A 14 -3.80 20.17 -3.92
CA LYS A 14 -4.16 20.02 -5.33
C LYS A 14 -4.77 18.68 -5.72
N VAL A 15 -4.42 17.61 -5.02
CA VAL A 15 -4.86 16.25 -5.36
C VAL A 15 -6.06 15.82 -4.51
N PHE A 16 -5.93 15.88 -3.19
CA PHE A 16 -6.98 15.36 -2.28
C PHE A 16 -8.29 16.15 -2.28
N PRO A 17 -8.35 17.46 -2.60
CA PRO A 17 -9.63 18.18 -2.69
C PRO A 17 -10.50 17.80 -3.89
N ASP A 18 -10.00 16.98 -4.82
CA ASP A 18 -10.76 16.52 -5.98
C ASP A 18 -11.98 15.68 -5.55
N VAL A 19 -13.17 16.05 -6.04
CA VAL A 19 -14.44 15.42 -5.65
C VAL A 19 -14.52 13.96 -6.11
N LYS A 20 -14.01 13.64 -7.31
CA LYS A 20 -14.04 12.28 -7.85
C LYS A 20 -13.09 11.37 -7.10
N LEU A 21 -11.89 11.87 -6.78
CA LEU A 21 -10.93 11.16 -5.93
C LEU A 21 -11.53 10.91 -4.53
N GLY A 22 -12.15 11.93 -3.93
CA GLY A 22 -12.81 11.78 -2.63
C GLY A 22 -13.87 10.69 -2.62
N ALA A 23 -14.76 10.68 -3.61
CA ALA A 23 -15.78 9.64 -3.76
C ALA A 23 -15.15 8.25 -3.93
N PHE A 24 -14.16 8.13 -4.81
CA PHE A 24 -13.42 6.89 -5.07
C PHE A 24 -12.78 6.32 -3.79
N MET A 25 -12.13 7.18 -3.00
CA MET A 25 -11.45 6.77 -1.77
C MET A 25 -12.44 6.40 -0.68
N ASN A 26 -13.49 7.21 -0.48
CA ASN A 26 -14.48 7.01 0.60
C ASN A 26 -15.34 5.76 0.39
N GLU A 27 -15.55 5.32 -0.84
CA GLU A 27 -16.24 4.05 -1.13
C GLU A 27 -15.42 2.81 -0.74
N ARG A 28 -14.08 2.94 -0.70
CA ARG A 28 -13.16 1.81 -0.55
C ARG A 28 -12.44 1.77 0.79
N PHE A 29 -12.24 2.94 1.42
CA PHE A 29 -11.35 3.05 2.58
C PHE A 29 -11.94 3.92 3.69
N VAL A 30 -11.51 3.64 4.91
CA VAL A 30 -11.47 4.63 5.98
C VAL A 30 -10.12 5.33 5.91
N CYS A 31 -10.10 6.57 5.44
CA CYS A 31 -8.88 7.33 5.24
C CYS A 31 -8.49 8.08 6.52
N VAL A 32 -7.28 7.89 6.98
CA VAL A 32 -6.70 8.62 8.12
C VAL A 32 -5.36 9.23 7.73
N LYS A 33 -4.98 10.30 8.43
CA LYS A 33 -3.76 11.04 8.15
C LYS A 33 -2.98 11.28 9.44
N TYR A 34 -1.71 10.91 9.46
CA TYR A 34 -0.83 11.10 10.61
C TYR A 34 0.41 11.91 10.23
N ASP A 35 0.79 12.86 11.10
CA ASP A 35 2.09 13.52 11.04
C ASP A 35 3.10 12.70 11.85
N THR A 36 4.04 12.06 11.16
CA THR A 36 5.03 11.19 11.82
C THR A 36 6.05 11.95 12.64
N GLY A 37 6.13 13.28 12.46
CA GLY A 37 7.01 14.15 13.27
C GLY A 37 6.33 14.76 14.49
N ALA A 38 4.98 14.87 14.47
CA ALA A 38 4.22 15.51 15.55
C ALA A 38 3.34 14.53 16.32
N ASP A 39 2.79 13.51 15.64
CA ASP A 39 1.89 12.54 16.26
C ASP A 39 2.64 11.31 16.76
N LYS A 40 2.42 10.94 18.01
CA LYS A 40 3.00 9.71 18.59
C LYS A 40 2.59 8.47 17.78
N ASP A 41 1.31 8.33 17.49
CA ASP A 41 0.77 7.19 16.73
C ASP A 41 1.35 7.17 15.31
N GLY A 42 1.51 8.34 14.68
CA GLY A 42 2.16 8.48 13.38
C GLY A 42 3.62 8.01 13.41
N SER A 43 4.36 8.37 14.43
CA SER A 43 5.74 7.93 14.63
C SER A 43 5.84 6.41 14.85
N GLU A 44 4.93 5.83 15.63
CA GLU A 44 4.89 4.38 15.86
C GLU A 44 4.53 3.61 14.59
N LEU A 45 3.54 4.08 13.82
CA LEU A 45 3.17 3.48 12.53
C LEU A 45 4.32 3.55 11.53
N ALA A 46 5.01 4.68 11.44
CA ALA A 46 6.16 4.83 10.55
C ALA A 46 7.28 3.83 10.87
N LYS A 47 7.54 3.58 12.14
CA LYS A 47 8.51 2.55 12.58
C LYS A 47 8.02 1.15 12.29
N MET A 48 6.77 0.85 12.61
CA MET A 48 6.15 -0.49 12.42
C MET A 48 6.20 -0.92 10.96
N PHE A 49 5.90 -0.01 10.03
CA PHE A 49 5.87 -0.29 8.59
C PHE A 49 7.12 0.18 7.85
N ASN A 50 8.18 0.53 8.57
CA ASN A 50 9.47 0.95 8.00
C ASN A 50 9.35 2.06 6.93
N VAL A 51 8.61 3.10 7.23
CA VAL A 51 8.42 4.24 6.31
C VAL A 51 9.71 5.03 6.18
N GLN A 52 10.27 5.10 4.98
CA GLN A 52 11.57 5.74 4.69
C GLN A 52 11.45 7.04 3.91
N ALA A 53 10.30 7.33 3.32
CA ALA A 53 10.07 8.49 2.46
C ALA A 53 8.66 9.05 2.63
N TYR A 54 8.44 10.30 2.22
CA TYR A 54 7.15 10.98 2.34
C TYR A 54 6.75 11.68 1.03
N PRO A 55 5.45 11.66 0.68
CA PRO A 55 4.38 10.93 1.38
C PRO A 55 4.50 9.41 1.18
N THR A 56 4.03 8.65 2.14
CA THR A 56 3.79 7.20 2.03
C THR A 56 2.35 6.92 2.41
N PHE A 57 1.66 6.14 1.60
CA PHE A 57 0.28 5.70 1.81
C PHE A 57 0.30 4.20 2.11
N LEU A 58 -0.18 3.84 3.27
CA LEU A 58 -0.27 2.44 3.71
C LEU A 58 -1.71 1.96 3.50
N ILE A 59 -1.87 0.85 2.81
CA ILE A 59 -3.15 0.16 2.66
C ILE A 59 -3.14 -1.00 3.65
N LEU A 60 -3.99 -0.90 4.66
CA LEU A 60 -4.08 -1.88 5.73
C LEU A 60 -5.42 -2.63 5.65
N ASN A 61 -5.41 -3.90 6.03
CA ASN A 61 -6.64 -4.66 6.23
C ASN A 61 -7.23 -4.41 7.63
N VAL A 62 -8.39 -5.00 7.90
CA VAL A 62 -9.10 -4.85 9.18
C VAL A 62 -8.31 -5.39 10.38
N ASP A 63 -7.40 -6.34 10.17
CA ASP A 63 -6.53 -6.91 11.18
C ASP A 63 -5.20 -6.14 11.34
N LYS A 64 -5.12 -4.94 10.75
CA LYS A 64 -3.95 -4.04 10.75
C LYS A 64 -2.71 -4.60 10.05
N GLY A 65 -2.90 -5.61 9.19
CA GLY A 65 -1.86 -6.12 8.31
C GLY A 65 -1.64 -5.21 7.10
N LEU A 66 -0.40 -5.08 6.64
CA LEU A 66 -0.07 -4.33 5.43
C LEU A 66 -0.47 -5.12 4.19
N GLU A 67 -1.39 -4.57 3.38
CA GLU A 67 -1.78 -5.13 2.09
C GLU A 67 -0.90 -4.62 0.95
N ASN A 68 -0.61 -3.33 0.95
CA ASN A 68 0.31 -2.70 0.02
C ASN A 68 0.67 -1.28 0.48
N GLN A 69 1.60 -0.65 -0.21
CA GLN A 69 1.96 0.75 0.03
C GLN A 69 2.22 1.48 -1.28
N ILE A 70 2.00 2.79 -1.25
CA ILE A 70 2.35 3.71 -2.33
C ILE A 70 3.32 4.74 -1.76
N VAL A 71 4.46 4.92 -2.39
CA VAL A 71 5.49 5.87 -1.95
C VAL A 71 5.64 6.97 -3.02
N GLY A 72 5.66 8.21 -2.56
CA GLY A 72 5.81 9.37 -3.41
C GLY A 72 4.50 10.10 -3.72
N ALA A 73 4.63 11.26 -4.33
CA ALA A 73 3.52 12.13 -4.69
C ALA A 73 3.18 12.04 -6.17
N THR A 74 1.91 12.26 -6.49
CA THR A 74 1.42 12.51 -7.85
C THR A 74 0.95 13.96 -7.97
N LEU A 75 0.90 14.48 -9.19
CA LEU A 75 0.44 15.84 -9.46
C LEU A 75 -1.07 15.89 -9.79
N GLU A 76 -1.61 14.79 -10.28
CA GLU A 76 -2.99 14.72 -10.77
C GLU A 76 -3.81 13.71 -9.97
N PRO A 77 -5.08 14.03 -9.66
CA PRO A 77 -5.99 13.12 -8.93
C PRO A 77 -6.17 11.77 -9.63
N LEU A 78 -6.28 11.75 -10.96
CA LEU A 78 -6.45 10.53 -11.74
C LEU A 78 -5.25 9.58 -11.63
N ASP A 79 -4.04 10.15 -11.61
CA ASP A 79 -2.82 9.34 -11.45
C ASP A 79 -2.78 8.67 -10.08
N PHE A 80 -3.21 9.38 -9.04
CA PHE A 80 -3.32 8.80 -7.71
C PHE A 80 -4.39 7.68 -7.65
N MET A 81 -5.56 7.89 -8.25
CA MET A 81 -6.60 6.86 -8.37
C MET A 81 -6.06 5.60 -9.06
N ASN A 82 -5.34 5.77 -10.18
CA ASN A 82 -4.73 4.66 -10.91
C ASN A 82 -3.68 3.91 -10.06
N GLN A 83 -2.88 4.63 -9.29
CA GLN A 83 -1.90 4.02 -8.37
C GLN A 83 -2.60 3.22 -7.26
N VAL A 84 -3.69 3.75 -6.70
CA VAL A 84 -4.49 3.04 -5.69
C VAL A 84 -5.12 1.77 -6.26
N GLU A 85 -5.71 1.84 -7.46
CA GLU A 85 -6.27 0.66 -8.13
C GLU A 85 -5.20 -0.40 -8.41
N ALA A 86 -4.03 0.01 -8.91
CA ALA A 86 -2.90 -0.90 -9.13
C ALA A 86 -2.43 -1.54 -7.82
N ALA A 87 -2.34 -0.76 -6.74
CA ALA A 87 -1.97 -1.24 -5.42
C ALA A 87 -2.99 -2.24 -4.85
N LEU A 88 -4.29 -2.03 -5.09
CA LEU A 88 -5.34 -2.98 -4.68
C LEU A 88 -5.27 -4.30 -5.47
N LYS A 89 -5.02 -4.24 -6.77
CA LYS A 89 -4.83 -5.44 -7.62
C LYS A 89 -3.61 -6.24 -7.21
N ALA A 90 -2.53 -5.56 -6.83
CA ALA A 90 -1.29 -6.14 -6.33
C ALA A 90 -1.28 -6.31 -4.80
N SER A 91 -2.43 -6.18 -4.12
CA SER A 91 -2.53 -6.37 -2.69
C SER A 91 -2.27 -7.83 -2.30
N LEU A 92 -1.77 -8.04 -1.10
CA LEU A 92 -1.49 -9.37 -0.58
C LEU A 92 -2.73 -10.28 -0.61
N ALA A 93 -3.91 -9.74 -0.27
CA ALA A 93 -5.18 -10.48 -0.33
C ALA A 93 -5.52 -10.90 -1.77
N SER A 94 -5.41 -9.99 -2.74
CA SER A 94 -5.68 -10.29 -4.16
C SER A 94 -4.71 -11.34 -4.71
N LEU A 95 -3.42 -11.19 -4.44
CA LEU A 95 -2.39 -12.14 -4.89
C LEU A 95 -2.58 -13.50 -4.21
N GLY A 96 -2.89 -13.53 -2.92
CA GLY A 96 -3.21 -14.75 -2.19
C GLY A 96 -4.40 -15.51 -2.81
N GLN A 97 -5.47 -14.82 -3.13
CA GLN A 97 -6.65 -15.42 -3.77
C GLN A 97 -6.32 -16.00 -5.15
N GLN A 98 -5.52 -15.30 -5.96
CA GLN A 98 -5.07 -15.82 -7.26
C GLN A 98 -4.21 -17.08 -7.09
N TYR A 99 -3.35 -17.12 -6.07
CA TYR A 99 -2.55 -18.30 -5.75
C TYR A 99 -3.42 -19.51 -5.36
N GLU A 100 -4.40 -19.30 -4.49
CA GLU A 100 -5.36 -20.35 -4.08
C GLU A 100 -6.20 -20.84 -5.28
N ASN A 101 -6.50 -19.95 -6.23
CA ASN A 101 -7.21 -20.30 -7.48
C ASN A 101 -6.31 -21.00 -8.52
N GLY A 102 -5.06 -21.30 -8.17
CA GLY A 102 -4.15 -22.11 -9.00
C GLY A 102 -3.26 -21.31 -9.95
N ASN A 103 -3.21 -19.99 -9.88
CA ASN A 103 -2.26 -19.22 -10.69
C ASN A 103 -0.82 -19.56 -10.26
N ARG A 104 -0.01 -20.02 -11.23
CA ARG A 104 1.39 -20.43 -11.02
C ARG A 104 2.35 -19.81 -12.03
N ASP A 105 1.91 -18.75 -12.75
CA ASP A 105 2.78 -18.04 -13.67
C ASP A 105 4.00 -17.47 -12.96
N VAL A 106 5.17 -17.54 -13.59
CA VAL A 106 6.44 -17.11 -12.98
C VAL A 106 6.42 -15.63 -12.59
N SER A 107 5.86 -14.77 -13.45
CA SER A 107 5.73 -13.34 -13.15
C SER A 107 4.83 -13.10 -11.94
N PHE A 108 3.68 -13.77 -11.90
CA PHE A 108 2.74 -13.72 -10.78
C PHE A 108 3.38 -14.21 -9.47
N LEU A 109 4.03 -15.38 -9.49
CA LEU A 109 4.70 -15.93 -8.30
C LEU A 109 5.80 -14.98 -7.79
N THR A 110 6.52 -14.33 -8.70
CA THR A 110 7.54 -13.34 -8.33
C THR A 110 6.92 -12.16 -7.59
N ASP A 111 5.81 -11.63 -8.09
CA ASP A 111 5.12 -10.49 -7.46
C ASP A 111 4.48 -10.90 -6.12
N TYR A 112 3.90 -12.08 -6.05
CA TYR A 112 3.35 -12.60 -4.79
C TYR A 112 4.43 -12.83 -3.73
N LEU A 113 5.57 -13.39 -4.09
CA LEU A 113 6.71 -13.55 -3.19
C LEU A 113 7.24 -12.21 -2.67
N LYS A 114 7.39 -11.22 -3.55
CA LYS A 114 7.79 -9.86 -3.15
C LYS A 114 6.80 -9.27 -2.13
N ALA A 115 5.50 -9.39 -2.39
CA ALA A 115 4.45 -8.90 -1.49
C ALA A 115 4.51 -9.59 -0.11
N LEU A 116 4.69 -10.93 -0.07
CA LEU A 116 4.85 -11.70 1.17
C LEU A 116 6.08 -11.27 1.97
N LEU A 117 7.22 -11.08 1.31
CA LEU A 117 8.46 -10.63 1.95
C LEU A 117 8.34 -9.20 2.48
N THR A 118 7.70 -8.30 1.72
CA THR A 118 7.43 -6.93 2.16
C THR A 118 6.54 -6.90 3.40
N ALA A 119 5.56 -7.81 3.47
CA ALA A 119 4.69 -7.98 4.63
C ALA A 119 5.32 -8.81 5.77
N SER A 120 6.61 -9.17 5.65
CA SER A 120 7.33 -10.02 6.62
C SER A 120 6.72 -11.41 6.85
N MET A 121 5.97 -11.93 5.88
CA MET A 121 5.34 -13.25 5.92
C MET A 121 6.29 -14.33 5.40
N ASN A 122 7.45 -14.46 6.04
CA ASN A 122 8.56 -15.29 5.57
C ASN A 122 8.23 -16.78 5.45
N GLU A 123 7.43 -17.33 6.37
CA GLU A 123 7.04 -18.75 6.32
C GLU A 123 6.13 -19.04 5.13
N LYS A 124 5.15 -18.17 4.86
CA LYS A 124 4.30 -18.30 3.67
C LYS A 124 5.11 -18.11 2.38
N ALA A 125 6.06 -17.20 2.36
CA ALA A 125 6.96 -17.02 1.21
C ALA A 125 7.77 -18.27 0.93
N LYS A 126 8.30 -18.95 1.94
CA LYS A 126 8.99 -20.24 1.79
C LYS A 126 8.07 -21.32 1.22
N GLU A 127 6.84 -21.44 1.76
CA GLU A 127 5.85 -22.39 1.26
C GLU A 127 5.56 -22.17 -0.22
N VAL A 128 5.30 -20.92 -0.63
CA VAL A 128 5.03 -20.55 -2.03
C VAL A 128 6.24 -20.85 -2.92
N CYS A 129 7.48 -20.60 -2.46
CA CYS A 129 8.68 -20.97 -3.20
C CYS A 129 8.76 -22.48 -3.45
N ILE A 130 8.55 -23.29 -2.43
CA ILE A 130 8.66 -24.76 -2.52
C ILE A 130 7.58 -25.32 -3.45
N GLN A 131 6.34 -24.86 -3.31
CA GLN A 131 5.22 -25.33 -4.12
C GLN A 131 5.21 -24.75 -5.55
N GLY A 132 5.77 -23.54 -5.74
CA GLY A 132 5.85 -22.90 -7.04
C GLY A 132 6.90 -23.48 -7.97
N ILE A 133 7.91 -24.18 -7.42
CA ILE A 133 8.99 -24.83 -8.18
C ILE A 133 8.59 -26.26 -8.59
N GLY A 134 7.62 -26.83 -7.93
CA GLY A 134 7.06 -28.17 -8.24
C GLY A 134 5.95 -28.07 -9.24
#